data_c44412918dd6a71e508d497afb932c10
#
_entry.id   c44412918dd6a71e508d497afb932c10
#
_cell.length_a   1.000
_cell.length_b   1.000
_cell.length_c   1.000
_cell.angle_alpha   90.00
_cell.angle_beta   90.00
_cell.angle_gamma   90.00
#
_symmetry.space_group_name_H-M   'P 1'
#
loop_
_entity.id
_entity.type
_entity.pdbx_description
1 polymer ?
#
loop_
_entity_poly.entity_id
_entity_poly.type
_entity_poly.pdbx_seq_one_letter_code
_entity_poly.pdbx_strand_id
1 'polypeptide(L)'
;GLITPSLDEMVFVAQELERNGLNIPMMIGGATTSRRHTAIKIEEQYSGFSVHVTDASRSVGVVSKLLNEDRVDDFIDSTKKDYSNIRKSYLSNAKRKSILSLDIARRRKFVDDWSNYSPPTPKLIGKKVLKNFPLADLVDFIDWGPFFHTWELKGKFPEILKNDKYGEQAKLLFADAKLMLNDIIINQKLTADAVFGIFPAKSIDESVNVKDQTFNFPRQLVDKGSNKINYSLADFISPNDDWIGMFAVTTGKGIEPIIAGFEKDLDDYKVIMIKAIADRLAEAFAEKLHQLIRTDYWGYTSEKDSSINDLIKESYAGIRPAPGYPACPDHLEKDKIWKLLNVKESVGITLTESRAMYPASSVSGWYFSHPDSSYFSVLNNKED
;
A
#
# COMPACT_ATOMS: atom_id res chain seq x y z
N GLY A 1 10.31 7.10 -4.24
CA GLY A 1 9.03 6.61 -3.77
C GLY A 1 9.16 5.72 -2.56
N LEU A 2 8.32 5.93 -1.57
CA LEU A 2 8.32 5.14 -0.32
C LEU A 2 7.12 4.17 -0.28
N ILE A 3 6.10 4.41 -1.09
CA ILE A 3 4.86 3.61 -1.13
C ILE A 3 4.50 3.28 -2.58
N THR A 4 3.72 2.23 -2.79
CA THR A 4 3.31 1.75 -4.13
C THR A 4 2.70 2.84 -5.01
N PRO A 5 1.80 3.75 -4.54
CA PRO A 5 1.28 4.84 -5.36
C PRO A 5 2.34 5.77 -5.94
N SER A 6 3.51 5.89 -5.32
CA SER A 6 4.59 6.70 -5.88
C SER A 6 5.22 6.10 -7.15
N LEU A 7 5.01 4.82 -7.44
CA LEU A 7 5.46 4.21 -8.69
C LEU A 7 4.65 4.72 -9.88
N ASP A 8 3.33 4.82 -9.73
CA ASP A 8 2.46 5.36 -10.78
C ASP A 8 2.68 6.87 -10.97
N GLU A 9 2.93 7.60 -9.88
CA GLU A 9 3.28 9.01 -9.92
C GLU A 9 4.58 9.27 -10.69
N MET A 10 5.58 8.41 -10.56
CA MET A 10 6.82 8.50 -11.35
C MET A 10 6.58 8.28 -12.84
N VAL A 11 5.66 7.38 -13.21
CA VAL A 11 5.27 7.17 -14.61
C VAL A 11 4.55 8.41 -15.13
N PHE A 12 3.64 8.99 -14.35
CA PHE A 12 2.95 10.22 -14.67
C PHE A 12 3.93 11.39 -14.87
N VAL A 13 4.89 11.58 -13.97
CA VAL A 13 5.94 12.61 -14.13
C VAL A 13 6.74 12.41 -15.41
N ALA A 14 7.09 11.18 -15.78
CA ALA A 14 7.79 10.88 -17.02
C ALA A 14 6.96 11.30 -18.26
N GLN A 15 5.65 10.98 -18.25
CA GLN A 15 4.72 11.39 -19.31
C GLN A 15 4.55 12.91 -19.38
N GLU A 16 4.52 13.61 -18.24
CA GLU A 16 4.45 15.07 -18.21
C GLU A 16 5.72 15.73 -18.73
N LEU A 17 6.90 15.20 -18.44
CA LEU A 17 8.15 15.67 -19.01
C LEU A 17 8.15 15.52 -20.54
N GLU A 18 7.70 14.37 -21.04
CA GLU A 18 7.54 14.13 -22.48
C GLU A 18 6.55 15.10 -23.11
N ARG A 19 5.36 15.25 -22.52
CA ARG A 19 4.31 16.14 -23.00
C ARG A 19 4.74 17.61 -23.08
N ASN A 20 5.60 18.03 -22.16
CA ASN A 20 6.11 19.40 -22.11
C ASN A 20 7.40 19.60 -22.94
N GLY A 21 7.88 18.56 -23.67
CA GLY A 21 9.08 18.61 -24.50
C GLY A 21 10.37 18.86 -23.71
N LEU A 22 10.39 18.51 -22.43
CA LEU A 22 11.56 18.67 -21.57
C LEU A 22 12.50 17.47 -21.78
N ASN A 23 13.74 17.73 -22.14
CA ASN A 23 14.77 16.70 -22.34
C ASN A 23 15.85 16.81 -21.26
N ILE A 24 15.52 16.45 -20.04
CA ILE A 24 16.43 16.47 -18.89
C ILE A 24 16.64 15.03 -18.37
N PRO A 25 17.87 14.64 -17.99
CA PRO A 25 18.10 13.34 -17.40
C PRO A 25 17.30 13.15 -16.10
N MET A 26 16.55 12.05 -16.01
CA MET A 26 15.73 11.72 -14.85
C MET A 26 16.38 10.58 -14.07
N MET A 27 16.65 10.80 -12.76
CA MET A 27 17.16 9.78 -11.86
C MET A 27 16.02 9.26 -10.99
N ILE A 28 15.76 7.96 -11.03
CA ILE A 28 14.70 7.28 -10.29
C ILE A 28 15.32 6.56 -9.10
N GLY A 29 14.85 6.88 -7.89
CA GLY A 29 15.32 6.26 -6.65
C GLY A 29 14.24 6.17 -5.58
N GLY A 30 14.51 5.40 -4.54
CA GLY A 30 13.63 5.21 -3.39
C GLY A 30 13.32 3.74 -3.12
N ALA A 31 12.85 3.44 -1.91
CA ALA A 31 12.71 2.08 -1.38
C ALA A 31 11.80 1.15 -2.20
N THR A 32 10.78 1.72 -2.86
CA THR A 32 9.83 0.96 -3.69
C THR A 32 10.24 0.88 -5.16
N THR A 33 11.27 1.63 -5.58
CA THR A 33 11.70 1.65 -6.97
C THR A 33 12.64 0.49 -7.28
N SER A 34 12.66 0.10 -8.55
CA SER A 34 13.60 -0.91 -9.02
C SER A 34 14.07 -0.58 -10.43
N ARG A 35 15.26 -1.10 -10.79
CA ARG A 35 15.79 -1.04 -12.13
C ARG A 35 14.81 -1.63 -13.17
N ARG A 36 14.08 -2.67 -12.77
CA ARG A 36 13.08 -3.32 -13.60
C ARG A 36 11.86 -2.42 -13.83
N HIS A 37 11.33 -1.78 -12.78
CA HIS A 37 10.22 -0.84 -12.89
C HIS A 37 10.60 0.35 -13.77
N THR A 38 11.79 0.94 -13.58
CA THR A 38 12.29 2.04 -14.41
C THR A 38 12.38 1.63 -15.87
N ALA A 39 12.94 0.44 -16.17
CA ALA A 39 13.10 -0.05 -17.53
C ALA A 39 11.77 -0.37 -18.25
N ILE A 40 10.74 -0.83 -17.52
CA ILE A 40 9.49 -1.33 -18.12
C ILE A 40 8.41 -0.26 -18.15
N LYS A 41 8.32 0.57 -17.11
CA LYS A 41 7.19 1.48 -16.91
C LYS A 41 7.52 2.95 -17.15
N ILE A 42 8.75 3.37 -16.87
CA ILE A 42 9.14 4.78 -16.90
C ILE A 42 9.86 5.13 -18.20
N GLU A 43 10.91 4.39 -18.55
CA GLU A 43 11.78 4.71 -19.69
C GLU A 43 11.03 4.67 -21.03
N GLU A 44 10.00 3.85 -21.18
CA GLU A 44 9.16 3.81 -22.38
C GLU A 44 8.20 5.01 -22.50
N GLN A 45 7.99 5.77 -21.43
CA GLN A 45 7.10 6.94 -21.40
C GLN A 45 7.84 8.26 -21.58
N TYR A 46 9.16 8.23 -21.71
CA TYR A 46 9.97 9.42 -21.77
C TYR A 46 11.15 9.24 -22.74
N SER A 47 11.19 10.07 -23.80
CA SER A 47 12.25 10.03 -24.82
C SER A 47 13.61 10.52 -24.31
N GLY A 48 13.62 11.33 -23.26
CA GLY A 48 14.82 11.72 -22.53
C GLY A 48 15.47 10.53 -21.80
N PHE A 49 16.61 10.78 -21.18
CA PHE A 49 17.33 9.72 -20.46
C PHE A 49 16.77 9.51 -19.06
N SER A 50 16.42 8.28 -18.72
CA SER A 50 16.04 7.90 -17.36
C SER A 50 16.92 6.78 -16.82
N VAL A 51 17.34 6.87 -15.55
CA VAL A 51 18.23 5.90 -14.92
C VAL A 51 17.81 5.61 -13.48
N HIS A 52 17.79 4.34 -13.13
CA HIS A 52 17.55 3.90 -11.75
C HIS A 52 18.83 4.04 -10.93
N VAL A 53 18.70 4.67 -9.76
CA VAL A 53 19.76 4.86 -8.77
C VAL A 53 19.38 4.09 -7.51
N THR A 54 20.18 3.11 -7.12
CA THR A 54 19.87 2.18 -6.04
C THR A 54 19.77 2.87 -4.68
N ASP A 55 20.64 3.85 -4.44
CA ASP A 55 20.70 4.62 -3.20
C ASP A 55 21.25 6.04 -3.46
N ALA A 56 21.02 6.96 -2.52
CA ALA A 56 21.42 8.36 -2.66
C ALA A 56 22.93 8.53 -2.82
N SER A 57 23.75 7.67 -2.22
CA SER A 57 25.23 7.77 -2.29
C SER A 57 25.76 7.53 -3.71
N ARG A 58 25.03 6.71 -4.48
CA ARG A 58 25.35 6.41 -5.89
C ARG A 58 24.91 7.49 -6.86
N SER A 59 24.04 8.40 -6.45
CA SER A 59 23.56 9.49 -7.31
C SER A 59 24.71 10.40 -7.77
N VAL A 60 25.68 10.68 -6.91
CA VAL A 60 26.86 11.47 -7.24
C VAL A 60 27.65 10.85 -8.38
N GLY A 61 27.86 9.54 -8.35
CA GLY A 61 28.56 8.82 -9.41
C GLY A 61 27.81 8.80 -10.75
N VAL A 62 26.46 8.77 -10.69
CA VAL A 62 25.61 8.88 -11.89
C VAL A 62 25.66 10.29 -12.48
N VAL A 63 25.51 11.32 -11.64
CA VAL A 63 25.64 12.74 -12.07
C VAL A 63 27.00 13.00 -12.67
N SER A 64 28.09 12.52 -12.07
CA SER A 64 29.45 12.67 -12.62
C SER A 64 29.60 12.07 -14.03
N LYS A 65 28.91 10.95 -14.30
CA LYS A 65 28.90 10.33 -15.64
C LYS A 65 28.06 11.13 -16.63
N LEU A 66 26.94 11.68 -16.19
CA LEU A 66 26.06 12.50 -17.04
C LEU A 66 26.66 13.85 -17.40
N LEU A 67 27.54 14.41 -16.55
CA LEU A 67 28.24 15.66 -16.76
C LEU A 67 29.62 15.50 -17.50
N ASN A 68 30.03 14.27 -17.73
CA ASN A 68 31.29 14.00 -18.42
C ASN A 68 31.06 13.84 -19.91
N GLU A 69 31.44 14.84 -20.71
CA GLU A 69 31.23 14.88 -22.16
C GLU A 69 31.85 13.69 -22.90
N ASP A 70 32.97 13.14 -22.43
CA ASP A 70 33.65 12.01 -23.07
C ASP A 70 32.99 10.65 -22.80
N ARG A 71 32.12 10.54 -21.78
CA ARG A 71 31.57 9.27 -21.29
C ARG A 71 30.03 9.23 -21.22
N VAL A 72 29.36 10.34 -21.44
CA VAL A 72 27.91 10.44 -21.30
C VAL A 72 27.19 9.54 -22.29
N ASP A 73 27.63 9.54 -23.56
CA ASP A 73 26.99 8.72 -24.60
C ASP A 73 27.14 7.22 -24.33
N ASP A 74 28.37 6.78 -23.99
CA ASP A 74 28.61 5.38 -23.60
C ASP A 74 27.78 4.95 -22.40
N PHE A 75 27.61 5.85 -21.43
CA PHE A 75 26.79 5.57 -20.24
C PHE A 75 25.30 5.48 -20.59
N ILE A 76 24.79 6.37 -21.42
CA ILE A 76 23.39 6.35 -21.90
C ILE A 76 23.14 5.07 -22.70
N ASP A 77 23.98 4.75 -23.65
CA ASP A 77 23.86 3.59 -24.54
C ASP A 77 23.91 2.27 -23.74
N SER A 78 24.85 2.16 -22.81
CA SER A 78 24.97 0.99 -21.95
C SER A 78 23.73 0.78 -21.08
N THR A 79 23.15 1.87 -20.54
CA THR A 79 21.94 1.85 -19.73
C THR A 79 20.70 1.46 -20.56
N LYS A 80 20.54 2.07 -21.74
CA LYS A 80 19.44 1.73 -22.67
C LYS A 80 19.52 0.28 -23.15
N LYS A 81 20.71 -0.22 -23.46
CA LYS A 81 20.94 -1.63 -23.84
C LYS A 81 20.55 -2.58 -22.71
N ASP A 82 20.92 -2.24 -21.49
CA ASP A 82 20.56 -3.03 -20.31
C ASP A 82 19.04 -3.05 -20.10
N TYR A 83 18.38 -1.90 -20.18
CA TYR A 83 16.91 -1.81 -20.06
C TYR A 83 16.20 -2.58 -21.18
N SER A 84 16.71 -2.55 -22.41
CA SER A 84 16.22 -3.39 -23.50
C SER A 84 16.32 -4.90 -23.16
N ASN A 85 17.40 -5.34 -22.53
CA ASN A 85 17.58 -6.73 -22.11
C ASN A 85 16.60 -7.11 -20.98
N ILE A 86 16.39 -6.21 -20.03
CA ILE A 86 15.40 -6.39 -18.95
C ILE A 86 13.99 -6.53 -19.56
N ARG A 87 13.59 -5.66 -20.49
CA ARG A 87 12.30 -5.76 -21.19
C ARG A 87 12.15 -7.06 -21.98
N LYS A 88 13.15 -7.47 -22.72
CA LYS A 88 13.14 -8.76 -23.45
C LYS A 88 12.97 -9.94 -22.51
N SER A 89 13.68 -9.97 -21.40
CA SER A 89 13.56 -11.00 -20.39
C SER A 89 12.17 -10.99 -19.74
N TYR A 90 11.63 -9.80 -19.45
CA TYR A 90 10.27 -9.65 -18.93
C TYR A 90 9.21 -10.21 -19.89
N LEU A 91 9.26 -9.80 -21.14
CA LEU A 91 8.33 -10.26 -22.19
C LEU A 91 8.44 -11.78 -22.44
N SER A 92 9.65 -12.36 -22.38
CA SER A 92 9.83 -13.80 -22.53
C SER A 92 9.26 -14.58 -21.35
N ASN A 93 9.37 -14.06 -20.13
CA ASN A 93 8.80 -14.65 -18.93
C ASN A 93 7.28 -14.46 -18.86
N ALA A 94 6.76 -13.32 -19.30
CA ALA A 94 5.31 -13.08 -19.42
C ALA A 94 4.66 -14.05 -20.43
N LYS A 95 5.32 -14.36 -21.54
CA LYS A 95 4.85 -15.37 -22.52
C LYS A 95 4.81 -16.80 -21.96
N ARG A 96 5.50 -17.11 -20.85
CA ARG A 96 5.48 -18.43 -20.23
C ARG A 96 4.26 -18.67 -19.30
N LYS A 97 3.59 -17.60 -18.86
CA LYS A 97 2.36 -17.74 -18.07
C LYS A 97 1.17 -17.75 -19.02
N SER A 98 0.50 -18.89 -19.13
CA SER A 98 -0.77 -18.97 -19.85
C SER A 98 -1.82 -18.10 -19.14
N ILE A 99 -2.45 -17.22 -19.91
CA ILE A 99 -3.54 -16.38 -19.42
C ILE A 99 -4.85 -16.99 -19.91
N LEU A 100 -5.77 -17.21 -18.99
CA LEU A 100 -7.11 -17.73 -19.27
C LEU A 100 -8.00 -16.60 -19.81
N SER A 101 -8.99 -16.95 -20.64
CA SER A 101 -10.11 -16.05 -20.86
C SER A 101 -10.91 -15.86 -19.58
N LEU A 102 -11.59 -14.72 -19.46
CA LEU A 102 -12.43 -14.43 -18.28
C LEU A 102 -13.47 -15.52 -18.04
N ASP A 103 -14.08 -16.07 -19.11
CA ASP A 103 -15.08 -17.13 -18.99
C ASP A 103 -14.51 -18.43 -18.42
N ILE A 104 -13.26 -18.77 -18.76
CA ILE A 104 -12.58 -19.93 -18.17
C ILE A 104 -12.24 -19.65 -16.71
N ALA A 105 -11.73 -18.46 -16.41
CA ALA A 105 -11.41 -18.06 -15.05
C ALA A 105 -12.65 -18.03 -14.14
N ARG A 106 -13.80 -17.56 -14.64
CA ARG A 106 -15.11 -17.62 -13.93
C ARG A 106 -15.55 -19.04 -13.62
N ARG A 107 -15.32 -20.00 -14.51
CA ARG A 107 -15.61 -21.42 -14.23
C ARG A 107 -14.74 -22.00 -13.13
N ARG A 108 -13.61 -21.35 -12.82
CA ARG A 108 -12.68 -21.72 -11.75
C ARG A 108 -12.75 -20.76 -10.57
N LYS A 109 -13.84 -19.98 -10.42
CA LYS A 109 -14.02 -19.06 -9.31
C LYS A 109 -14.15 -19.80 -7.97
N PHE A 110 -13.92 -19.10 -6.90
CA PHE A 110 -14.34 -19.57 -5.58
C PHE A 110 -15.87 -19.64 -5.54
N VAL A 111 -16.40 -20.72 -5.02
CA VAL A 111 -17.83 -20.96 -4.86
C VAL A 111 -18.08 -21.45 -3.46
N ASP A 112 -18.93 -20.75 -2.74
CA ASP A 112 -19.44 -21.20 -1.45
C ASP A 112 -20.88 -21.71 -1.59
N ASP A 113 -21.33 -22.45 -0.61
CA ASP A 113 -22.74 -22.85 -0.50
C ASP A 113 -23.59 -21.70 0.07
N TRP A 114 -23.87 -20.72 -0.83
CA TRP A 114 -24.64 -19.53 -0.48
C TRP A 114 -26.06 -19.83 0.06
N SER A 115 -26.56 -21.06 -0.11
CA SER A 115 -27.86 -21.46 0.45
C SER A 115 -27.77 -21.76 1.93
N ASN A 116 -26.59 -22.17 2.41
CA ASN A 116 -26.32 -22.48 3.82
C ASN A 116 -25.43 -21.41 4.50
N TYR A 117 -24.81 -20.51 3.73
CA TYR A 117 -24.04 -19.41 4.30
C TYR A 117 -24.97 -18.31 4.81
N SER A 118 -24.81 -17.95 6.09
CA SER A 118 -25.50 -16.82 6.69
C SER A 118 -24.48 -15.73 7.02
N PRO A 119 -24.43 -14.62 6.24
CA PRO A 119 -23.51 -13.53 6.53
C PRO A 119 -23.72 -12.96 7.93
N PRO A 120 -22.65 -12.76 8.71
CA PRO A 120 -22.77 -12.22 10.06
C PRO A 120 -23.32 -10.79 10.02
N THR A 121 -24.47 -10.56 10.65
CA THR A 121 -25.11 -9.25 10.69
C THR A 121 -24.28 -8.30 11.54
N PRO A 122 -23.86 -7.13 11.01
CA PRO A 122 -23.09 -6.17 11.77
C PRO A 122 -23.87 -5.58 12.94
N LYS A 123 -23.20 -5.40 14.09
CA LYS A 123 -23.76 -4.67 15.24
C LYS A 123 -23.92 -3.18 14.95
N LEU A 124 -23.11 -2.63 14.02
CA LEU A 124 -23.19 -1.26 13.56
C LEU A 124 -23.36 -1.25 12.05
N ILE A 125 -24.49 -0.72 11.58
CA ILE A 125 -24.80 -0.53 10.17
C ILE A 125 -24.65 0.96 9.84
N GLY A 126 -24.00 1.26 8.71
CA GLY A 126 -23.75 2.62 8.25
C GLY A 126 -22.39 3.15 8.67
N LYS A 127 -22.26 4.48 8.63
CA LYS A 127 -20.99 5.19 8.82
C LYS A 127 -20.76 5.56 10.30
N LYS A 128 -19.50 5.45 10.76
CA LYS A 128 -19.02 5.98 12.04
C LYS A 128 -17.69 6.70 11.86
N VAL A 129 -17.51 7.77 12.63
CA VAL A 129 -16.26 8.56 12.67
C VAL A 129 -15.66 8.44 14.07
N LEU A 130 -14.36 8.18 14.13
CA LEU A 130 -13.55 8.22 15.34
C LEU A 130 -12.58 9.38 15.21
N LYS A 131 -12.64 10.31 16.15
CA LYS A 131 -11.77 11.48 16.21
C LYS A 131 -10.83 11.38 17.39
N ASN A 132 -9.59 11.84 17.19
CA ASN A 132 -8.56 11.90 18.23
C ASN A 132 -8.43 10.55 18.96
N PHE A 133 -8.38 9.45 18.20
CA PHE A 133 -8.17 8.12 18.78
C PHE A 133 -6.86 8.11 19.56
N PRO A 134 -6.80 7.53 20.76
CA PRO A 134 -5.60 7.57 21.59
C PRO A 134 -4.41 6.92 20.90
N LEU A 135 -3.36 7.69 20.60
CA LEU A 135 -2.15 7.16 19.96
C LEU A 135 -1.47 6.09 20.82
N ALA A 136 -1.59 6.18 22.14
CA ALA A 136 -1.04 5.19 23.06
C ALA A 136 -1.63 3.78 22.82
N ASP A 137 -2.90 3.67 22.41
CA ASP A 137 -3.57 2.41 22.12
C ASP A 137 -3.12 1.77 20.79
N LEU A 138 -2.32 2.51 20.00
CA LEU A 138 -1.78 2.03 18.73
C LEU A 138 -0.36 1.46 18.86
N VAL A 139 0.35 1.76 19.96
CA VAL A 139 1.76 1.41 20.12
C VAL A 139 2.01 -0.08 20.00
N ASP A 140 1.14 -0.89 20.59
CA ASP A 140 1.24 -2.35 20.57
C ASP A 140 0.91 -2.96 19.19
N PHE A 141 0.37 -2.17 18.27
CA PHE A 141 0.03 -2.59 16.91
C PHE A 141 1.10 -2.18 15.88
N ILE A 142 2.20 -1.54 16.30
CA ILE A 142 3.26 -1.08 15.40
C ILE A 142 4.09 -2.27 14.92
N ASP A 143 4.03 -2.54 13.60
CA ASP A 143 5.07 -3.33 12.94
C ASP A 143 6.29 -2.46 12.67
N TRP A 144 7.39 -2.75 13.36
CA TRP A 144 8.65 -2.04 13.24
C TRP A 144 9.50 -2.50 12.04
N GLY A 145 9.15 -3.60 11.39
CA GLY A 145 9.90 -4.11 10.23
C GLY A 145 10.07 -3.06 9.12
N PRO A 146 8.96 -2.51 8.58
CA PRO A 146 9.02 -1.49 7.54
C PRO A 146 9.71 -0.18 7.99
N PHE A 147 9.68 0.16 9.28
CA PHE A 147 10.43 1.30 9.82
C PHE A 147 11.93 1.16 9.53
N PHE A 148 12.53 0.00 9.81
CA PHE A 148 13.95 -0.25 9.54
C PHE A 148 14.26 -0.25 8.04
N HIS A 149 13.34 -0.70 7.21
CA HIS A 149 13.50 -0.68 5.75
C HIS A 149 13.59 0.75 5.19
N THR A 150 12.90 1.72 5.78
CA THR A 150 13.03 3.14 5.40
C THR A 150 14.46 3.66 5.55
N TRP A 151 15.23 3.07 6.48
CA TRP A 151 16.63 3.38 6.74
C TRP A 151 17.61 2.39 6.06
N GLU A 152 17.11 1.62 5.08
CA GLU A 152 17.87 0.60 4.36
C GLU A 152 18.49 -0.52 5.22
N LEU A 153 18.04 -0.65 6.48
CA LEU A 153 18.45 -1.71 7.36
C LEU A 153 17.65 -2.98 7.08
N LYS A 154 18.33 -4.02 6.58
CA LYS A 154 17.70 -5.29 6.20
C LYS A 154 17.72 -6.27 7.36
N GLY A 155 16.56 -6.75 7.75
CA GLY A 155 16.38 -7.76 8.79
C GLY A 155 14.95 -7.77 9.32
N LYS A 156 14.60 -8.81 10.05
CA LYS A 156 13.30 -8.89 10.73
C LYS A 156 13.40 -8.28 12.12
N PHE A 157 12.39 -7.57 12.56
CA PHE A 157 12.29 -7.11 13.94
C PHE A 157 11.65 -8.23 14.78
N PRO A 158 12.15 -8.50 16.00
CA PRO A 158 13.23 -7.78 16.74
C PRO A 158 14.65 -8.29 16.46
N GLU A 159 14.85 -9.33 15.65
CA GLU A 159 16.15 -9.97 15.41
C GLU A 159 17.18 -9.01 14.82
N ILE A 160 16.74 -8.00 14.05
CA ILE A 160 17.62 -6.98 13.47
C ILE A 160 18.47 -6.26 14.54
N LEU A 161 17.95 -6.12 15.76
CA LEU A 161 18.66 -5.48 16.88
C LEU A 161 19.88 -6.29 17.36
N LYS A 162 19.97 -7.57 16.99
CA LYS A 162 21.06 -8.48 17.33
C LYS A 162 21.94 -8.81 16.13
N ASN A 163 21.70 -8.17 14.99
CA ASN A 163 22.43 -8.44 13.75
C ASN A 163 23.88 -7.96 13.87
N ASP A 164 24.85 -8.80 13.50
CA ASP A 164 26.29 -8.49 13.63
C ASP A 164 26.71 -7.26 12.81
N LYS A 165 26.05 -7.01 11.69
CA LYS A 165 26.37 -5.89 10.77
C LYS A 165 25.63 -4.61 11.11
N TYR A 166 24.36 -4.71 11.48
CA TYR A 166 23.45 -3.56 11.60
C TYR A 166 22.91 -3.37 13.03
N GLY A 167 23.16 -4.30 13.94
CA GLY A 167 22.50 -4.35 15.24
C GLY A 167 22.71 -3.09 16.09
N GLU A 168 23.92 -2.55 16.16
CA GLU A 168 24.20 -1.33 16.92
C GLU A 168 23.48 -0.12 16.31
N GLN A 169 23.54 0.04 14.98
CA GLN A 169 22.84 1.12 14.31
C GLN A 169 21.31 0.98 14.47
N ALA A 170 20.78 -0.23 14.36
CA ALA A 170 19.36 -0.51 14.55
C ALA A 170 18.90 -0.20 15.98
N LYS A 171 19.71 -0.50 17.01
CA LYS A 171 19.40 -0.15 18.41
C LYS A 171 19.32 1.35 18.64
N LEU A 172 20.30 2.11 18.12
CA LEU A 172 20.32 3.57 18.24
C LEU A 172 19.10 4.18 17.54
N LEU A 173 18.86 3.78 16.28
CA LEU A 173 17.72 4.24 15.50
C LEU A 173 16.38 3.93 16.19
N PHE A 174 16.25 2.73 16.76
CA PHE A 174 15.04 2.33 17.48
C PHE A 174 14.86 3.11 18.79
N ALA A 175 15.94 3.42 19.49
CA ALA A 175 15.90 4.26 20.69
C ALA A 175 15.41 5.68 20.35
N ASP A 176 15.95 6.29 19.29
CA ASP A 176 15.52 7.61 18.81
C ASP A 176 14.06 7.61 18.37
N ALA A 177 13.63 6.57 17.64
CA ALA A 177 12.24 6.43 17.24
C ALA A 177 11.29 6.32 18.44
N LYS A 178 11.66 5.57 19.48
CA LYS A 178 10.88 5.45 20.71
C LYS A 178 10.80 6.77 21.47
N LEU A 179 11.88 7.53 21.54
CA LEU A 179 11.89 8.85 22.16
C LEU A 179 10.97 9.82 21.43
N MET A 180 11.04 9.86 20.08
CA MET A 180 10.17 10.71 19.28
C MET A 180 8.68 10.25 19.36
N LEU A 181 8.41 8.96 19.30
CA LEU A 181 7.07 8.42 19.48
C LEU A 181 6.45 8.79 20.83
N ASN A 182 7.24 8.67 21.90
CA ASN A 182 6.81 9.05 23.24
C ASN A 182 6.51 10.56 23.33
N ASP A 183 7.36 11.39 22.73
CA ASP A 183 7.13 12.84 22.65
C ASP A 183 5.86 13.19 21.85
N ILE A 184 5.61 12.49 20.73
CA ILE A 184 4.37 12.63 19.94
C ILE A 184 3.14 12.30 20.78
N ILE A 185 3.19 11.22 21.56
CA ILE A 185 2.05 10.76 22.38
C ILE A 185 1.79 11.71 23.54
N ILE A 186 2.82 12.03 24.35
CA ILE A 186 2.69 12.86 25.56
C ILE A 186 2.23 14.27 25.20
N ASN A 187 2.80 14.86 24.16
CA ASN A 187 2.52 16.23 23.75
C ASN A 187 1.42 16.32 22.66
N GLN A 188 0.76 15.21 22.35
CA GLN A 188 -0.35 15.14 21.36
C GLN A 188 -0.02 15.86 20.02
N LYS A 189 1.22 15.65 19.54
CA LYS A 189 1.74 16.34 18.35
C LYS A 189 1.08 15.90 17.04
N LEU A 190 0.58 14.68 16.98
CA LEU A 190 -0.19 14.12 15.88
C LEU A 190 -1.57 13.69 16.38
N THR A 191 -2.54 13.62 15.46
CA THR A 191 -3.87 13.12 15.76
C THR A 191 -4.20 11.90 14.90
N ALA A 192 -4.88 10.92 15.49
CA ALA A 192 -5.36 9.74 14.80
C ALA A 192 -6.88 9.85 14.58
N ASP A 193 -7.30 9.96 13.32
CA ASP A 193 -8.70 10.03 12.92
C ASP A 193 -9.06 8.86 12.00
N ALA A 194 -10.26 8.32 12.15
CA ALA A 194 -10.79 7.29 11.28
C ALA A 194 -12.24 7.56 10.89
N VAL A 195 -12.59 7.16 9.69
CA VAL A 195 -13.99 6.94 9.28
C VAL A 195 -14.10 5.54 8.71
N PHE A 196 -15.15 4.84 9.11
CA PHE A 196 -15.50 3.54 8.55
C PHE A 196 -17.01 3.40 8.41
N GLY A 197 -17.42 2.42 7.64
CA GLY A 197 -18.83 2.09 7.51
C GLY A 197 -19.01 0.66 7.05
N ILE A 198 -20.12 0.04 7.47
CA ILE A 198 -20.52 -1.30 7.06
C ILE A 198 -21.89 -1.17 6.42
N PHE A 199 -22.01 -1.68 5.19
CA PHE A 199 -23.18 -1.48 4.35
C PHE A 199 -23.68 -2.79 3.75
N PRO A 200 -24.99 -2.92 3.48
CA PRO A 200 -25.52 -4.01 2.68
C PRO A 200 -24.83 -4.07 1.32
N ALA A 201 -24.49 -5.27 0.89
CA ALA A 201 -23.76 -5.53 -0.34
C ALA A 201 -24.30 -6.78 -1.05
N LYS A 202 -24.13 -6.82 -2.38
CA LYS A 202 -24.44 -7.99 -3.23
C LYS A 202 -23.37 -8.11 -4.29
N SER A 203 -22.86 -9.32 -4.50
CA SER A 203 -21.94 -9.57 -5.60
C SER A 203 -22.66 -9.90 -6.91
N ILE A 204 -22.10 -9.44 -8.01
CA ILE A 204 -22.49 -9.81 -9.38
C ILE A 204 -21.19 -9.98 -10.18
N ASP A 205 -20.84 -11.21 -10.52
CA ASP A 205 -19.58 -11.54 -11.19
C ASP A 205 -18.34 -10.98 -10.44
N GLU A 206 -17.60 -10.07 -11.07
CA GLU A 206 -16.42 -9.39 -10.50
C GLU A 206 -16.76 -8.04 -9.84
N SER A 207 -18.02 -7.79 -9.56
CA SER A 207 -18.48 -6.52 -8.99
C SER A 207 -19.23 -6.73 -7.69
N VAL A 208 -19.20 -5.71 -6.83
CA VAL A 208 -20.00 -5.65 -5.60
C VAL A 208 -20.78 -4.35 -5.56
N ASN A 209 -22.10 -4.46 -5.50
CA ASN A 209 -23.02 -3.33 -5.41
C ASN A 209 -23.22 -2.92 -3.95
N VAL A 210 -23.03 -1.63 -3.66
CA VAL A 210 -23.18 -1.03 -2.33
C VAL A 210 -23.90 0.31 -2.50
N LYS A 211 -25.15 0.42 -2.10
CA LYS A 211 -26.00 1.62 -2.34
C LYS A 211 -25.99 2.02 -3.82
N ASP A 212 -25.54 3.24 -4.14
CA ASP A 212 -25.43 3.82 -5.48
C ASP A 212 -24.04 3.60 -6.13
N GLN A 213 -23.17 2.80 -5.52
CA GLN A 213 -21.82 2.51 -6.01
C GLN A 213 -21.67 1.04 -6.38
N THR A 214 -20.87 0.79 -7.42
CA THR A 214 -20.44 -0.55 -7.82
C THR A 214 -18.93 -0.63 -7.75
N PHE A 215 -18.39 -1.44 -6.85
CA PHE A 215 -16.95 -1.74 -6.79
C PHE A 215 -16.60 -2.84 -7.81
N ASN A 216 -15.47 -2.68 -8.49
CA ASN A 216 -14.98 -3.65 -9.47
C ASN A 216 -13.75 -4.36 -8.92
N PHE A 217 -13.82 -5.66 -8.80
CA PHE A 217 -12.77 -6.51 -8.26
C PHE A 217 -12.27 -7.47 -9.35
N PRO A 218 -11.17 -7.17 -10.02
CA PRO A 218 -10.70 -8.00 -11.12
C PRO A 218 -10.43 -9.44 -10.68
N ARG A 219 -10.65 -10.38 -11.60
CA ARG A 219 -10.39 -11.81 -11.38
C ARG A 219 -8.97 -12.16 -11.78
N GLN A 220 -8.37 -13.08 -11.06
CA GLN A 220 -7.12 -13.71 -11.47
C GLN A 220 -7.28 -14.43 -12.81
N LEU A 221 -6.44 -14.09 -13.78
CA LEU A 221 -6.48 -14.70 -15.13
C LEU A 221 -5.29 -15.63 -15.40
N VAL A 222 -4.31 -15.71 -14.51
CA VAL A 222 -3.18 -16.62 -14.68
C VAL A 222 -3.66 -18.07 -14.56
N ASP A 223 -3.30 -18.90 -15.53
CA ASP A 223 -3.55 -20.34 -15.44
C ASP A 223 -2.64 -20.98 -14.38
N LYS A 224 -3.25 -21.44 -13.32
CA LYS A 224 -2.59 -22.14 -12.20
C LYS A 224 -2.78 -23.64 -12.25
N GLY A 225 -3.42 -24.14 -13.33
CA GLY A 225 -3.87 -25.54 -13.47
C GLY A 225 -5.36 -25.71 -13.20
N SER A 226 -5.94 -26.78 -13.73
CA SER A 226 -7.40 -27.02 -13.75
C SER A 226 -8.05 -27.09 -12.36
N ASN A 227 -7.30 -27.49 -11.34
CA ASN A 227 -7.80 -27.66 -9.96
C ASN A 227 -7.49 -26.48 -9.04
N LYS A 228 -7.09 -25.34 -9.58
CA LYS A 228 -6.78 -24.14 -8.81
C LYS A 228 -7.82 -23.05 -9.02
N ILE A 229 -8.17 -22.37 -7.93
CA ILE A 229 -9.14 -21.30 -7.93
C ILE A 229 -8.53 -20.01 -8.52
N ASN A 230 -9.30 -19.34 -9.36
CA ASN A 230 -9.00 -18.00 -9.87
C ASN A 230 -9.90 -17.00 -9.14
N TYR A 231 -9.37 -16.41 -8.07
CA TYR A 231 -10.10 -15.53 -7.16
C TYR A 231 -10.41 -14.15 -7.74
N SER A 232 -11.55 -13.61 -7.34
CA SER A 232 -11.90 -12.20 -7.29
C SER A 232 -12.32 -11.86 -5.86
N LEU A 233 -12.09 -10.63 -5.38
CA LEU A 233 -12.60 -10.21 -4.07
C LEU A 233 -14.13 -10.27 -3.99
N ALA A 234 -14.82 -10.10 -5.11
CA ALA A 234 -16.27 -10.24 -5.19
C ALA A 234 -16.77 -11.65 -4.83
N ASP A 235 -15.92 -12.68 -4.96
CA ASP A 235 -16.28 -14.04 -4.60
C ASP A 235 -16.51 -14.25 -3.10
N PHE A 236 -16.05 -13.32 -2.26
CA PHE A 236 -16.23 -13.36 -0.80
C PHE A 236 -17.46 -12.59 -0.30
N ILE A 237 -18.31 -12.15 -1.22
CA ILE A 237 -19.60 -11.50 -0.93
C ILE A 237 -20.70 -12.34 -1.55
N SER A 238 -21.74 -12.62 -0.79
CA SER A 238 -22.90 -13.37 -1.29
C SER A 238 -23.60 -12.64 -2.45
N PRO A 239 -24.09 -13.37 -3.47
CA PRO A 239 -24.93 -12.78 -4.51
C PRO A 239 -26.34 -12.40 -4.01
N ASN A 240 -26.73 -12.86 -2.83
CA ASN A 240 -28.01 -12.56 -2.22
C ASN A 240 -27.88 -11.31 -1.32
N ASP A 241 -27.97 -11.47 -0.01
CA ASP A 241 -27.80 -10.40 0.96
C ASP A 241 -26.54 -10.64 1.78
N ASP A 242 -25.65 -9.64 1.84
CA ASP A 242 -24.39 -9.69 2.56
C ASP A 242 -23.99 -8.27 2.99
N TRP A 243 -22.80 -8.14 3.53
CA TRP A 243 -22.26 -6.90 4.05
C TRP A 243 -20.82 -6.70 3.57
N ILE A 244 -20.46 -5.45 3.30
CA ILE A 244 -19.07 -5.05 3.08
C ILE A 244 -18.74 -3.88 4.01
N GLY A 245 -17.58 -3.95 4.63
CA GLY A 245 -17.02 -2.81 5.35
C GLY A 245 -16.06 -2.00 4.49
N MET A 246 -15.85 -0.74 4.84
CA MET A 246 -14.82 0.10 4.26
C MET A 246 -14.33 1.14 5.26
N PHE A 247 -13.11 1.63 5.07
CA PHE A 247 -12.49 2.55 6.01
C PHE A 247 -11.48 3.49 5.36
N ALA A 248 -11.20 4.59 6.07
CA ALA A 248 -10.05 5.45 5.87
C ALA A 248 -9.56 5.95 7.24
N VAL A 249 -8.26 5.82 7.50
CA VAL A 249 -7.59 6.27 8.73
C VAL A 249 -6.43 7.19 8.37
N THR A 250 -6.10 8.11 9.27
CA THR A 250 -4.91 8.95 9.16
C THR A 250 -4.31 9.25 10.54
N THR A 251 -3.00 9.33 10.59
CA THR A 251 -2.24 9.84 11.73
C THR A 251 -1.32 10.99 11.33
N GLY A 252 -1.45 11.46 10.10
CA GLY A 252 -0.60 12.50 9.52
C GLY A 252 -1.02 13.94 9.83
N LYS A 253 -2.14 14.15 10.51
CA LYS A 253 -2.59 15.51 10.85
C LYS A 253 -1.70 16.14 11.91
N GLY A 254 -1.27 17.38 11.65
CA GLY A 254 -0.35 18.11 12.54
C GLY A 254 1.13 17.86 12.23
N ILE A 255 1.46 17.06 11.22
CA ILE A 255 2.84 16.74 10.89
C ILE A 255 3.58 17.90 10.21
N GLU A 256 2.88 18.71 9.38
CA GLU A 256 3.50 19.76 8.57
C GLU A 256 4.25 20.82 9.40
N PRO A 257 3.66 21.39 10.47
CA PRO A 257 4.38 22.37 11.31
C PRO A 257 5.64 21.78 11.96
N ILE A 258 5.62 20.48 12.30
CA ILE A 258 6.76 19.81 12.92
C ILE A 258 7.87 19.59 11.87
N ILE A 259 7.49 19.14 10.67
CA ILE A 259 8.42 19.01 9.55
C ILE A 259 9.07 20.36 9.23
N ALA A 260 8.26 21.42 9.07
CA ALA A 260 8.77 22.76 8.79
C ALA A 260 9.75 23.27 9.88
N GLY A 261 9.54 22.88 11.16
CA GLY A 261 10.47 23.17 12.24
C GLY A 261 11.81 22.46 12.04
N PHE A 262 11.80 21.18 11.74
CA PHE A 262 13.02 20.40 11.50
C PHE A 262 13.76 20.85 10.22
N GLU A 263 13.05 21.16 9.16
CA GLU A 263 13.62 21.68 7.91
C GLU A 263 14.31 23.04 8.12
N LYS A 264 13.74 23.91 8.95
CA LYS A 264 14.38 25.18 9.32
C LYS A 264 15.72 24.97 10.06
N ASP A 265 15.78 23.90 10.86
CA ASP A 265 16.99 23.52 11.60
C ASP A 265 17.94 22.66 10.76
N LEU A 266 17.62 22.40 9.46
CA LEU A 266 18.34 21.50 8.55
C LEU A 266 18.51 20.08 9.10
N ASP A 267 17.51 19.60 9.85
CA ASP A 267 17.50 18.28 10.49
C ASP A 267 16.69 17.26 9.67
N ASP A 268 17.24 16.86 8.54
CA ASP A 268 16.63 15.85 7.64
C ASP A 268 16.42 14.50 8.34
N TYR A 269 17.28 14.18 9.34
CA TYR A 269 17.14 12.94 10.11
C TYR A 269 15.79 12.90 10.84
N LYS A 270 15.43 13.99 11.55
CA LYS A 270 14.15 14.06 12.26
C LYS A 270 12.96 14.18 11.30
N VAL A 271 13.13 14.81 10.13
CA VAL A 271 12.10 14.84 9.09
C VAL A 271 11.76 13.42 8.59
N ILE A 272 12.78 12.61 8.30
CA ILE A 272 12.58 11.21 7.89
C ILE A 272 11.98 10.40 9.04
N MET A 273 12.47 10.60 10.25
CA MET A 273 12.03 9.88 11.45
C MET A 273 10.54 10.09 11.73
N ILE A 274 10.08 11.34 11.76
CA ILE A 274 8.67 11.63 12.06
C ILE A 274 7.74 11.12 10.96
N LYS A 275 8.12 11.22 9.69
CA LYS A 275 7.34 10.65 8.57
C LYS A 275 7.23 9.14 8.70
N ALA A 276 8.33 8.46 8.99
CA ALA A 276 8.35 7.00 9.18
C ALA A 276 7.49 6.56 10.37
N ILE A 277 7.54 7.28 11.50
CA ILE A 277 6.72 7.00 12.68
C ILE A 277 5.23 7.24 12.37
N ALA A 278 4.88 8.34 11.71
CA ALA A 278 3.51 8.63 11.34
C ALA A 278 2.93 7.54 10.42
N ASP A 279 3.71 7.04 9.45
CA ASP A 279 3.29 5.93 8.59
C ASP A 279 3.06 4.64 9.39
N ARG A 280 3.94 4.32 10.34
CA ARG A 280 3.74 3.15 11.20
C ARG A 280 2.52 3.27 12.09
N LEU A 281 2.24 4.46 12.62
CA LEU A 281 1.03 4.73 13.39
C LEU A 281 -0.24 4.60 12.54
N ALA A 282 -0.23 5.02 11.28
CA ALA A 282 -1.37 4.86 10.38
C ALA A 282 -1.67 3.38 10.09
N GLU A 283 -0.65 2.57 9.83
CA GLU A 283 -0.79 1.12 9.67
C GLU A 283 -1.26 0.44 10.97
N ALA A 284 -0.68 0.83 12.10
CA ALA A 284 -1.11 0.36 13.42
C ALA A 284 -2.58 0.70 13.68
N PHE A 285 -3.03 1.90 13.27
CA PHE A 285 -4.43 2.29 13.40
C PHE A 285 -5.34 1.50 12.48
N ALA A 286 -4.93 1.22 11.25
CA ALA A 286 -5.69 0.34 10.35
C ALA A 286 -5.86 -1.07 10.94
N GLU A 287 -4.82 -1.63 11.57
CA GLU A 287 -4.87 -2.93 12.24
C GLU A 287 -5.77 -2.89 13.49
N LYS A 288 -5.58 -1.88 14.36
CA LYS A 288 -6.43 -1.69 15.53
C LYS A 288 -7.89 -1.52 15.17
N LEU A 289 -8.18 -0.72 14.14
CA LEU A 289 -9.54 -0.53 13.65
C LEU A 289 -10.12 -1.84 13.11
N HIS A 290 -9.33 -2.64 12.38
CA HIS A 290 -9.77 -3.96 11.92
C HIS A 290 -10.11 -4.88 13.09
N GLN A 291 -9.31 -4.89 14.16
CA GLN A 291 -9.64 -5.63 15.39
C GLN A 291 -11.00 -5.19 15.94
N LEU A 292 -11.22 -3.87 16.09
CA LEU A 292 -12.50 -3.31 16.58
C LEU A 292 -13.68 -3.65 15.65
N ILE A 293 -13.45 -3.66 14.33
CA ILE A 293 -14.48 -4.10 13.38
C ILE A 293 -14.84 -5.56 13.62
N ARG A 294 -13.85 -6.45 13.70
CA ARG A 294 -14.07 -7.90 13.87
C ARG A 294 -14.81 -8.22 15.17
N THR A 295 -14.49 -7.55 16.26
CA THR A 295 -14.99 -7.88 17.61
C THR A 295 -16.20 -7.05 18.06
N ASP A 296 -16.17 -5.74 17.81
CA ASP A 296 -17.10 -4.80 18.44
C ASP A 296 -18.14 -4.24 17.46
N TYR A 297 -17.74 -3.76 16.27
CA TYR A 297 -18.63 -3.06 15.35
C TYR A 297 -19.36 -4.00 14.38
N TRP A 298 -18.66 -4.97 13.83
CA TRP A 298 -19.29 -6.06 13.06
C TRP A 298 -19.58 -7.23 14.00
N GLY A 299 -18.55 -7.71 14.69
CA GLY A 299 -18.71 -8.71 15.73
C GLY A 299 -18.81 -10.13 15.19
N TYR A 300 -18.14 -10.43 14.07
CA TYR A 300 -18.10 -11.78 13.50
C TYR A 300 -17.07 -12.70 14.15
N THR A 301 -16.24 -12.19 15.04
CA THR A 301 -15.34 -12.99 15.87
C THR A 301 -15.38 -12.54 17.33
N SER A 302 -15.14 -13.46 18.24
CA SER A 302 -15.00 -13.18 19.69
C SER A 302 -13.53 -13.05 20.13
N GLU A 303 -12.58 -13.33 19.26
CA GLU A 303 -11.15 -13.30 19.56
C GLU A 303 -10.65 -11.86 19.76
N LYS A 304 -10.47 -11.49 21.03
CA LYS A 304 -9.94 -10.16 21.40
C LYS A 304 -8.41 -10.12 21.45
N ASP A 305 -7.76 -11.27 21.65
CA ASP A 305 -6.37 -11.37 22.05
C ASP A 305 -5.51 -12.11 21.02
N SER A 306 -5.45 -11.57 19.81
CA SER A 306 -4.37 -11.98 18.89
C SER A 306 -3.08 -11.31 19.33
N SER A 307 -2.01 -12.08 19.52
CA SER A 307 -0.68 -11.50 19.76
C SER A 307 -0.25 -10.64 18.55
N ILE A 308 0.69 -9.71 18.73
CA ILE A 308 1.26 -8.93 17.62
C ILE A 308 1.74 -9.85 16.49
N ASN A 309 2.31 -11.01 16.83
CA ASN A 309 2.75 -12.00 15.85
C ASN A 309 1.58 -12.61 15.06
N ASP A 310 0.42 -12.77 15.67
CA ASP A 310 -0.78 -13.29 15.00
C ASP A 310 -1.38 -12.22 14.08
N LEU A 311 -1.33 -10.95 14.49
CA LEU A 311 -1.74 -9.81 13.68
C LEU A 311 -0.84 -9.64 12.44
N ILE A 312 0.47 -9.69 12.62
CA ILE A 312 1.45 -9.61 11.51
C ILE A 312 1.31 -10.80 10.55
N LYS A 313 0.94 -11.98 11.05
CA LYS A 313 0.67 -13.17 10.23
C LYS A 313 -0.74 -13.21 9.66
N GLU A 314 -1.58 -12.22 9.97
CA GLU A 314 -2.98 -12.16 9.57
C GLU A 314 -3.75 -13.47 9.91
N SER A 315 -3.43 -14.07 11.08
CA SER A 315 -4.01 -15.32 11.56
C SER A 315 -5.37 -15.08 12.22
N TYR A 316 -6.27 -14.40 11.53
CA TYR A 316 -7.63 -14.08 11.98
C TYR A 316 -8.64 -14.19 10.84
N ALA A 317 -9.92 -14.29 11.17
CA ALA A 317 -10.99 -14.35 10.18
C ALA A 317 -11.22 -12.99 9.53
N GLY A 318 -11.50 -13.01 8.22
CA GLY A 318 -11.71 -11.81 7.43
C GLY A 318 -10.42 -11.16 6.92
N ILE A 319 -10.56 -10.29 5.95
CA ILE A 319 -9.43 -9.57 5.32
C ILE A 319 -9.74 -8.08 5.17
N ARG A 320 -8.68 -7.26 5.05
CA ARG A 320 -8.78 -5.81 4.78
C ARG A 320 -7.99 -5.39 3.53
N PRO A 321 -8.37 -5.86 2.33
CA PRO A 321 -7.69 -5.46 1.10
C PRO A 321 -7.91 -3.98 0.79
N ALA A 322 -7.01 -3.41 -0.02
CA ALA A 322 -7.02 -2.00 -0.36
C ALA A 322 -6.91 -1.76 -1.88
N PRO A 323 -7.50 -0.66 -2.41
CA PRO A 323 -7.29 -0.23 -3.79
C PRO A 323 -5.83 0.15 -4.04
N GLY A 324 -5.27 -0.30 -5.16
CA GLY A 324 -3.86 -0.12 -5.51
C GLY A 324 -2.95 -1.25 -5.02
N TYR A 325 -3.51 -2.27 -4.36
CA TYR A 325 -2.79 -3.47 -3.90
C TYR A 325 -3.07 -4.67 -4.83
N PRO A 326 -2.28 -5.76 -4.70
CA PRO A 326 -2.31 -6.86 -5.66
C PRO A 326 -3.67 -7.51 -5.90
N ALA A 327 -4.60 -7.48 -4.94
CA ALA A 327 -5.95 -8.04 -5.12
C ALA A 327 -6.91 -7.10 -5.85
N CYS A 328 -6.65 -5.78 -5.83
CA CYS A 328 -7.41 -4.75 -6.54
C CYS A 328 -6.47 -3.61 -6.94
N PRO A 329 -5.75 -3.71 -8.08
CA PRO A 329 -4.71 -2.75 -8.46
C PRO A 329 -5.26 -1.36 -8.84
N ASP A 330 -6.54 -1.25 -9.16
CA ASP A 330 -7.14 0.01 -9.62
C ASP A 330 -7.32 0.99 -8.44
N HIS A 331 -6.56 2.09 -8.47
CA HIS A 331 -6.66 3.16 -7.49
C HIS A 331 -7.97 3.96 -7.59
N LEU A 332 -8.70 3.94 -8.74
CA LEU A 332 -9.95 4.65 -8.92
C LEU A 332 -11.07 4.15 -8.01
N GLU A 333 -10.96 2.92 -7.52
CA GLU A 333 -11.90 2.37 -6.55
C GLU A 333 -11.93 3.16 -5.22
N LYS A 334 -10.88 3.94 -4.90
CA LYS A 334 -10.85 4.88 -3.76
C LYS A 334 -11.94 5.94 -3.87
N ASP A 335 -12.23 6.46 -5.07
CA ASP A 335 -13.23 7.51 -5.26
C ASP A 335 -14.61 7.09 -4.70
N LYS A 336 -14.96 5.81 -4.83
CA LYS A 336 -16.21 5.24 -4.31
C LYS A 336 -16.21 5.12 -2.78
N ILE A 337 -15.07 4.74 -2.18
CA ILE A 337 -14.89 4.74 -0.71
C ILE A 337 -15.04 6.18 -0.19
N TRP A 338 -14.37 7.16 -0.84
CA TRP A 338 -14.44 8.57 -0.47
C TRP A 338 -15.86 9.09 -0.50
N LYS A 339 -16.63 8.72 -1.54
CA LYS A 339 -18.04 9.12 -1.67
C LYS A 339 -18.92 8.49 -0.58
N LEU A 340 -18.84 7.18 -0.37
CA LEU A 340 -19.70 6.46 0.58
C LEU A 340 -19.44 6.84 2.03
N LEU A 341 -18.18 7.09 2.39
CA LEU A 341 -17.78 7.47 3.74
C LEU A 341 -17.72 8.98 3.94
N ASN A 342 -17.80 9.77 2.87
CA ASN A 342 -17.56 11.22 2.91
C ASN A 342 -16.22 11.53 3.61
N VAL A 343 -15.12 10.90 3.11
CA VAL A 343 -13.83 10.80 3.81
C VAL A 343 -13.23 12.17 4.06
N LYS A 344 -13.26 13.06 3.06
CA LYS A 344 -12.69 14.43 3.16
C LYS A 344 -13.30 15.21 4.31
N GLU A 345 -14.61 15.26 4.40
CA GLU A 345 -15.33 16.00 5.44
C GLU A 345 -15.27 15.28 6.79
N SER A 346 -15.26 13.94 6.75
CA SER A 346 -15.22 13.12 7.97
C SER A 346 -13.87 13.20 8.67
N VAL A 347 -12.77 13.03 7.94
CA VAL A 347 -11.42 12.90 8.53
C VAL A 347 -10.35 13.74 7.82
N GLY A 348 -10.70 14.56 6.83
CA GLY A 348 -9.80 15.50 6.18
C GLY A 348 -8.76 14.86 5.24
N ILE A 349 -8.93 13.59 4.85
CA ILE A 349 -8.04 12.95 3.88
C ILE A 349 -8.52 13.29 2.48
N THR A 350 -7.64 13.86 1.66
CA THR A 350 -7.89 14.16 0.25
C THR A 350 -7.14 13.19 -0.66
N LEU A 351 -7.54 13.12 -1.92
CA LEU A 351 -6.86 12.35 -2.96
C LEU A 351 -6.22 13.29 -3.97
N THR A 352 -5.01 12.97 -4.42
CA THR A 352 -4.37 13.59 -5.59
C THR A 352 -5.03 13.09 -6.87
N GLU A 353 -4.61 13.61 -8.03
CA GLU A 353 -5.07 13.13 -9.33
C GLU A 353 -4.78 11.63 -9.55
N SER A 354 -3.64 11.13 -9.06
CA SER A 354 -3.25 9.70 -9.08
C SER A 354 -3.88 8.87 -7.94
N ARG A 355 -4.76 9.47 -7.13
CA ARG A 355 -5.41 8.86 -5.95
C ARG A 355 -4.43 8.49 -4.83
N ALA A 356 -3.28 9.18 -4.73
CA ALA A 356 -2.49 9.18 -3.51
C ALA A 356 -3.23 9.95 -2.41
N MET A 357 -3.14 9.47 -1.17
CA MET A 357 -3.81 10.09 -0.02
C MET A 357 -2.96 11.23 0.56
N TYR A 358 -3.61 12.30 0.99
CA TYR A 358 -3.01 13.38 1.75
C TYR A 358 -3.85 13.68 3.00
N PRO A 359 -3.26 13.65 4.22
CA PRO A 359 -1.85 13.38 4.54
C PRO A 359 -1.37 12.01 4.06
N ALA A 360 -0.05 11.88 3.79
CA ALA A 360 0.53 10.63 3.27
C ALA A 360 0.38 9.46 4.26
N SER A 361 0.55 9.74 5.57
CA SER A 361 0.35 8.76 6.64
C SER A 361 -1.14 8.46 6.84
N SER A 362 -1.71 7.79 5.84
CA SER A 362 -3.12 7.40 5.76
C SER A 362 -3.25 6.01 5.13
N VAL A 363 -4.27 5.26 5.55
CA VAL A 363 -4.59 3.93 5.02
C VAL A 363 -6.09 3.86 4.73
N SER A 364 -6.48 3.22 3.63
CA SER A 364 -7.89 3.00 3.29
C SER A 364 -8.08 1.64 2.64
N GLY A 365 -9.28 1.07 2.76
CA GLY A 365 -9.58 -0.23 2.18
C GLY A 365 -10.99 -0.71 2.49
N TRP A 366 -11.19 -1.99 2.29
CA TRP A 366 -12.42 -2.69 2.58
C TRP A 366 -12.24 -3.70 3.71
N TYR A 367 -13.35 -4.17 4.27
CA TYR A 367 -13.42 -5.31 5.17
C TYR A 367 -14.34 -6.37 4.58
N PHE A 368 -13.83 -7.59 4.50
CA PHE A 368 -14.59 -8.78 4.12
C PHE A 368 -14.64 -9.72 5.32
N SER A 369 -15.83 -10.17 5.70
CA SER A 369 -16.05 -11.01 6.89
C SER A 369 -16.13 -12.50 6.58
N HIS A 370 -16.12 -12.89 5.30
CA HIS A 370 -16.22 -14.30 4.90
C HIS A 370 -15.07 -15.11 5.52
N PRO A 371 -15.34 -16.27 6.15
CA PRO A 371 -14.32 -17.05 6.86
C PRO A 371 -13.19 -17.55 5.94
N ASP A 372 -13.50 -17.86 4.68
CA ASP A 372 -12.53 -18.34 3.68
C ASP A 372 -11.91 -17.20 2.86
N SER A 373 -12.19 -15.94 3.23
CA SER A 373 -11.54 -14.81 2.56
C SER A 373 -10.03 -14.85 2.76
N SER A 374 -9.29 -14.60 1.70
CA SER A 374 -7.84 -14.66 1.70
C SER A 374 -7.23 -13.62 0.78
N TYR A 375 -5.98 -13.23 1.07
CA TYR A 375 -5.23 -12.35 0.18
C TYR A 375 -4.69 -13.11 -1.03
N PHE A 376 -4.75 -12.47 -2.18
CA PHE A 376 -4.22 -12.99 -3.43
C PHE A 376 -3.75 -11.84 -4.32
N SER A 377 -3.07 -12.17 -5.43
CA SER A 377 -2.69 -11.20 -6.44
C SER A 377 -3.37 -11.50 -7.75
N VAL A 378 -3.99 -10.50 -8.36
CA VAL A 378 -4.50 -10.56 -9.74
C VAL A 378 -3.40 -10.20 -10.75
N LEU A 379 -2.29 -9.62 -10.26
CA LEU A 379 -1.13 -9.28 -11.07
C LEU A 379 -0.39 -10.53 -11.52
N ASN A 380 0.13 -10.50 -12.73
CA ASN A 380 0.79 -11.65 -13.35
C ASN A 380 2.17 -11.98 -12.75
N ASN A 381 2.72 -11.13 -11.89
CA ASN A 381 4.02 -11.29 -11.25
C ASN A 381 3.94 -11.02 -9.75
N LYS A 382 4.68 -11.80 -8.95
CA LYS A 382 4.88 -11.56 -7.51
C LYS A 382 5.74 -10.32 -7.20
N GLU A 383 6.17 -9.58 -8.22
CA GLU A 383 7.16 -8.49 -8.14
C GLU A 383 6.69 -7.20 -8.84
N ASP A 384 5.40 -7.11 -9.18
CA ASP A 384 4.78 -5.88 -9.71
C ASP A 384 4.07 -5.11 -8.60
#